data_71c61013e3c41fccaa988db22f5ed25e
#
_entry.id   71c61013e3c41fccaa988db22f5ed25e
#
_cell.length_a   1.000
_cell.length_b   1.000
_cell.length_c   1.000
_cell.angle_alpha   90.00
_cell.angle_beta   90.00
_cell.angle_gamma   90.00
#
_symmetry.space_group_name_H-M   'P 1'
#
loop_
_entity.id
_entity.type
_entity.pdbx_description
1 polymer ?
#
loop_
_entity_poly.entity_id
_entity_poly.type
_entity_poly.pdbx_seq_one_letter_code
_entity_poly.pdbx_strand_id
1 'polypeptide(L)'
;MPNPRAFHLAPLGALTLLTASACAALGAAEAAPVAPATTAPATAVATAPATSAAALPTFQPLAPEAIGKDRARWALPTDAINPDSLGSLKIHAETTIDDDCMAKAGFPEFTPTWDAFAPAPAFYSPSGRPVFNPESAKLYGYRNAPDPRNQRTEADYQALDSLPKAYQEALSECTSGGIEVPGVGEEEKQRDAEIMENLDNPEKLAALLENQTPTIHSQLNRLQVDASTPELTAAAAAWRECMSPLGIADLPARPWVFMNPGEAPESLMNQWEWRPTGQASADEIRVASHDAQCRESSGWSERFYDAEWKLHSEFIANNKAEIENILDENKLKAKYYLAAIEQRTRSPQVP
;
A
#
# COMPACT_ATOMS: atom_id res chain seq x y z
N MET A 1 23.46 -23.51 -24.67
CA MET A 1 22.43 -24.53 -24.45
C MET A 1 22.31 -24.75 -22.94
N PRO A 2 21.30 -24.28 -22.27
CA PRO A 2 20.91 -24.78 -20.96
C PRO A 2 19.53 -25.40 -21.02
N ASN A 3 19.38 -26.46 -20.22
CA ASN A 3 18.36 -27.46 -20.12
C ASN A 3 17.07 -26.93 -19.46
N PRO A 4 15.85 -27.25 -19.93
CA PRO A 4 14.62 -26.87 -19.25
C PRO A 4 14.33 -27.84 -18.09
N ARG A 5 14.18 -27.30 -16.89
CA ARG A 5 13.74 -28.07 -15.72
C ARG A 5 12.21 -28.15 -15.70
N ALA A 6 11.73 -29.37 -15.75
CA ALA A 6 10.34 -29.76 -15.63
C ALA A 6 9.81 -29.46 -14.22
N PHE A 7 8.63 -28.83 -14.16
CA PHE A 7 7.84 -28.73 -12.94
C PHE A 7 7.09 -30.03 -12.71
N HIS A 8 7.40 -30.72 -11.61
CA HIS A 8 6.61 -31.86 -11.13
C HIS A 8 5.52 -31.34 -10.18
N LEU A 9 4.27 -31.53 -10.59
CA LEU A 9 3.09 -31.45 -9.74
C LEU A 9 3.05 -32.68 -8.83
N ALA A 10 3.04 -32.48 -7.51
CA ALA A 10 2.81 -33.54 -6.52
C ALA A 10 1.31 -33.61 -6.18
N PRO A 11 0.76 -34.82 -5.92
CA PRO A 11 -0.67 -35.01 -5.70
C PRO A 11 -1.10 -34.73 -4.27
N LEU A 12 -2.31 -34.21 -4.15
CA LEU A 12 -3.06 -34.00 -2.89
C LEU A 12 -3.24 -35.32 -2.14
N GLY A 13 -2.73 -35.38 -0.92
CA GLY A 13 -3.01 -36.43 0.06
C GLY A 13 -4.26 -36.11 0.88
N ALA A 14 -5.17 -37.08 0.91
CA ALA A 14 -6.40 -37.06 1.69
C ALA A 14 -6.10 -37.03 3.20
N LEU A 15 -6.72 -36.11 3.94
CA LEU A 15 -6.69 -36.06 5.41
C LEU A 15 -7.99 -36.61 5.99
N THR A 16 -7.86 -37.74 6.68
CA THR A 16 -8.90 -38.46 7.39
C THR A 16 -9.39 -37.69 8.64
N LEU A 17 -10.71 -37.57 8.75
CA LEU A 17 -11.41 -37.13 9.96
C LEU A 17 -11.22 -38.12 11.11
N LEU A 18 -10.79 -37.63 12.25
CA LEU A 18 -10.94 -38.29 13.56
C LEU A 18 -11.93 -37.51 14.39
N THR A 19 -13.10 -38.11 14.61
CA THR A 19 -14.13 -37.68 15.55
C THR A 19 -13.74 -38.11 16.95
N ALA A 20 -13.68 -37.19 17.90
CA ALA A 20 -13.66 -37.47 19.31
C ALA A 20 -14.87 -36.82 19.98
N SER A 21 -15.83 -37.66 20.37
CA SER A 21 -16.92 -37.34 21.29
C SER A 21 -16.37 -37.18 22.70
N ALA A 22 -16.74 -36.12 23.40
CA ALA A 22 -16.71 -36.07 24.86
C ALA A 22 -17.99 -35.43 25.35
N CYS A 23 -18.81 -36.25 25.97
CA CYS A 23 -19.92 -35.84 26.87
C CYS A 23 -19.33 -35.31 28.18
N ALA A 24 -19.88 -34.23 28.71
CA ALA A 24 -20.27 -34.16 30.14
C ALA A 24 -20.76 -32.78 30.55
N ALA A 25 -21.81 -32.84 31.19
CA ALA A 25 -22.32 -32.34 32.45
C ALA A 25 -23.09 -31.00 32.39
N LEU A 26 -24.39 -31.19 32.54
CA LEU A 26 -25.41 -30.22 32.96
C LEU A 26 -25.11 -29.72 34.36
N GLY A 27 -24.86 -28.43 34.51
CA GLY A 27 -24.95 -27.71 35.78
C GLY A 27 -26.13 -26.77 35.72
N ALA A 28 -27.15 -27.03 36.53
CA ALA A 28 -28.31 -26.17 36.71
C ALA A 28 -27.87 -24.86 37.37
N ALA A 29 -28.09 -23.72 36.74
CA ALA A 29 -27.98 -22.41 37.37
C ALA A 29 -29.39 -21.87 37.64
N GLU A 30 -29.62 -21.57 38.87
CA GLU A 30 -30.83 -21.04 39.53
C GLU A 30 -31.19 -19.66 38.96
N ALA A 31 -32.46 -19.46 38.61
CA ALA A 31 -32.96 -18.21 38.05
C ALA A 31 -33.12 -17.15 39.16
N ALA A 32 -32.44 -16.02 39.02
CA ALA A 32 -32.66 -14.84 39.85
C ALA A 32 -33.91 -14.06 39.38
N PRO A 33 -34.66 -13.40 40.28
CA PRO A 33 -35.91 -12.74 39.95
C PRO A 33 -35.71 -11.46 39.16
N VAL A 34 -36.51 -11.31 38.10
CA VAL A 34 -36.59 -10.13 37.23
C VAL A 34 -37.23 -8.96 37.97
N ALA A 35 -36.50 -7.85 38.12
CA ALA A 35 -37.04 -6.59 38.60
C ALA A 35 -37.87 -5.89 37.51
N PRO A 36 -38.94 -5.12 37.85
CA PRO A 36 -39.80 -4.48 36.88
C PRO A 36 -39.07 -3.35 36.13
N ALA A 37 -39.22 -3.30 34.82
CA ALA A 37 -38.67 -2.29 33.93
C ALA A 37 -39.25 -0.89 34.22
N THR A 38 -38.42 0.02 34.65
CA THR A 38 -38.73 1.45 34.76
C THR A 38 -38.69 2.05 33.37
N THR A 39 -39.82 2.56 32.90
CA THR A 39 -39.97 3.31 31.64
C THR A 39 -39.15 4.59 31.71
N ALA A 40 -38.06 4.66 30.94
CA ALA A 40 -37.28 5.88 30.75
C ALA A 40 -38.02 6.86 29.81
N PRO A 41 -37.99 8.18 30.07
CA PRO A 41 -38.62 9.16 29.20
C PRO A 41 -37.92 9.22 27.84
N ALA A 42 -38.75 9.36 26.80
CA ALA A 42 -38.28 9.52 25.42
C ALA A 42 -37.28 10.69 25.29
N THR A 43 -36.04 10.38 25.02
CA THR A 43 -34.98 11.35 24.73
C THR A 43 -35.28 11.98 23.39
N ALA A 44 -35.44 13.31 23.35
CA ALA A 44 -35.58 14.08 22.13
C ALA A 44 -34.41 13.77 21.18
N VAL A 45 -34.75 13.39 19.94
CA VAL A 45 -33.78 13.21 18.87
C VAL A 45 -33.16 14.56 18.62
N ALA A 46 -31.92 14.76 19.08
CA ALA A 46 -31.13 15.92 18.71
C ALA A 46 -30.89 15.86 17.20
N THR A 47 -31.43 16.83 16.46
CA THR A 47 -31.13 17.03 15.05
C THR A 47 -29.61 17.23 14.94
N ALA A 48 -28.95 16.30 14.25
CA ALA A 48 -27.53 16.42 13.98
C ALA A 48 -27.27 17.77 13.27
N PRO A 49 -26.23 18.51 13.65
CA PRO A 49 -25.88 19.74 12.94
C PRO A 49 -25.59 19.39 11.48
N ALA A 50 -26.15 20.19 10.56
CA ALA A 50 -25.86 20.06 9.14
C ALA A 50 -24.34 20.00 8.95
N THR A 51 -23.86 18.90 8.39
CA THR A 51 -22.45 18.66 8.10
C THR A 51 -22.00 19.79 7.19
N SER A 52 -21.13 20.66 7.69
CA SER A 52 -20.45 21.65 6.87
C SER A 52 -19.80 20.89 5.72
N ALA A 53 -20.09 21.29 4.47
CA ALA A 53 -19.47 20.67 3.31
C ALA A 53 -17.94 20.64 3.54
N ALA A 54 -17.37 19.45 3.65
CA ALA A 54 -15.95 19.29 3.84
C ALA A 54 -15.24 20.00 2.68
N ALA A 55 -14.21 20.79 2.99
CA ALA A 55 -13.44 21.44 1.94
C ALA A 55 -12.81 20.34 1.05
N LEU A 56 -12.87 20.54 -0.27
CA LEU A 56 -12.26 19.60 -1.22
C LEU A 56 -10.77 19.36 -0.85
N PRO A 57 -10.25 18.14 -1.01
CA PRO A 57 -8.84 17.89 -0.80
C PRO A 57 -8.03 18.77 -1.75
N THR A 58 -6.96 19.37 -1.24
CA THR A 58 -6.10 20.23 -2.05
C THR A 58 -4.86 19.44 -2.46
N PHE A 59 -4.63 19.34 -3.76
CA PHE A 59 -3.35 18.86 -4.27
C PHE A 59 -2.40 20.05 -4.43
N GLN A 60 -1.26 20.00 -3.76
CA GLN A 60 -0.15 20.91 -3.98
C GLN A 60 0.99 20.10 -4.64
N PRO A 61 1.32 20.40 -5.92
CA PRO A 61 2.46 19.77 -6.55
C PRO A 61 3.73 20.14 -5.79
N LEU A 62 4.54 19.13 -5.46
CA LEU A 62 5.84 19.32 -4.86
C LEU A 62 6.88 19.44 -5.99
N ALA A 63 7.70 20.50 -5.94
CA ALA A 63 8.91 20.53 -6.76
C ALA A 63 10.01 19.73 -6.06
N PRO A 64 10.84 18.96 -6.80
CA PRO A 64 11.91 18.15 -6.21
C PRO A 64 12.84 18.93 -5.27
N GLU A 65 13.16 20.16 -5.63
CA GLU A 65 14.01 21.08 -4.86
C GLU A 65 13.33 21.60 -3.57
N ALA A 66 12.02 21.52 -3.48
CA ALA A 66 11.26 21.89 -2.28
C ALA A 66 11.17 20.73 -1.26
N ILE A 67 11.56 19.52 -1.67
CA ILE A 67 11.64 18.38 -0.76
C ILE A 67 12.95 18.48 0.01
N GLY A 68 12.86 18.87 1.30
CA GLY A 68 14.00 18.86 2.21
C GLY A 68 14.37 17.44 2.67
N LYS A 69 15.60 17.24 3.10
CA LYS A 69 16.01 16.01 3.76
C LYS A 69 15.20 15.81 5.04
N ASP A 70 14.44 14.73 5.08
CA ASP A 70 13.68 14.29 6.26
C ASP A 70 13.79 12.76 6.38
N ARG A 71 14.79 12.31 7.13
CA ARG A 71 15.04 10.89 7.35
C ARG A 71 13.92 10.22 8.17
N ALA A 72 13.25 10.97 9.04
CA ALA A 72 12.15 10.42 9.85
C ALA A 72 10.98 9.97 8.96
N ARG A 73 10.74 10.68 7.87
CA ARG A 73 9.75 10.34 6.85
C ARG A 73 10.36 9.65 5.62
N TRP A 74 11.65 9.42 5.60
CA TRP A 74 12.38 8.87 4.46
C TRP A 74 12.06 9.60 3.14
N ALA A 75 11.99 10.93 3.22
CA ALA A 75 11.67 11.77 2.07
C ALA A 75 12.83 11.80 1.07
N LEU A 76 12.52 11.67 -0.22
CA LEU A 76 13.50 11.69 -1.31
C LEU A 76 13.09 12.70 -2.38
N PRO A 77 14.01 13.32 -3.12
CA PRO A 77 13.67 14.30 -4.15
C PRO A 77 12.71 13.78 -5.22
N THR A 78 12.76 12.49 -5.51
CA THR A 78 11.88 11.83 -6.48
C THR A 78 10.46 11.58 -5.99
N ASP A 79 10.17 11.79 -4.70
CA ASP A 79 8.79 11.72 -4.20
C ASP A 79 7.87 12.74 -4.89
N ALA A 80 8.45 13.82 -5.46
CA ALA A 80 7.72 14.76 -6.29
C ALA A 80 7.14 14.15 -7.58
N ILE A 81 7.78 13.13 -8.13
CA ILE A 81 7.37 12.47 -9.39
C ILE A 81 6.07 11.70 -9.18
N ASN A 82 5.94 11.03 -8.03
CA ASN A 82 4.77 10.22 -7.68
C ASN A 82 4.32 10.49 -6.24
N PRO A 83 3.78 11.68 -5.94
CA PRO A 83 3.38 12.01 -4.59
C PRO A 83 2.13 11.23 -4.15
N ASP A 84 2.15 10.70 -2.93
CA ASP A 84 1.04 9.97 -2.32
C ASP A 84 -0.28 10.74 -2.37
N SER A 85 -0.22 12.07 -2.20
CA SER A 85 -1.40 12.94 -2.26
C SER A 85 -2.11 12.89 -3.62
N LEU A 86 -1.39 12.74 -4.73
CA LEU A 86 -1.99 12.59 -6.05
C LEU A 86 -2.63 11.20 -6.22
N GLY A 87 -1.95 10.16 -5.75
CA GLY A 87 -2.48 8.80 -5.75
C GLY A 87 -3.75 8.70 -4.91
N SER A 88 -3.74 9.28 -3.70
CA SER A 88 -4.91 9.34 -2.83
C SER A 88 -6.09 10.07 -3.50
N LEU A 89 -5.82 11.22 -4.14
CA LEU A 89 -6.83 11.99 -4.85
C LEU A 89 -7.42 11.21 -6.03
N LYS A 90 -6.58 10.49 -6.78
CA LYS A 90 -7.02 9.62 -7.87
C LYS A 90 -8.00 8.55 -7.37
N ILE A 91 -7.58 7.78 -6.36
CA ILE A 91 -8.40 6.68 -5.82
C ILE A 91 -9.73 7.23 -5.29
N HIS A 92 -9.73 8.37 -4.60
CA HIS A 92 -10.96 8.97 -4.11
C HIS A 92 -11.90 9.39 -5.26
N ALA A 93 -11.37 9.98 -6.30
CA ALA A 93 -12.15 10.37 -7.47
C ALA A 93 -12.74 9.15 -8.19
N GLU A 94 -11.96 8.08 -8.37
CA GLU A 94 -12.41 6.82 -8.96
C GLU A 94 -13.48 6.15 -8.11
N THR A 95 -13.26 5.97 -6.80
CA THR A 95 -14.27 5.38 -5.91
C THR A 95 -15.56 6.20 -5.81
N THR A 96 -15.47 7.51 -6.06
CA THR A 96 -16.65 8.38 -6.17
C THR A 96 -17.49 8.06 -7.44
N ILE A 97 -16.82 7.76 -8.55
CA ILE A 97 -17.49 7.33 -9.80
C ILE A 97 -18.07 5.92 -9.64
N ASP A 98 -17.31 5.02 -9.04
CA ASP A 98 -17.71 3.63 -8.79
C ASP A 98 -19.00 3.56 -7.96
N ASP A 99 -19.12 4.39 -6.93
CA ASP A 99 -20.30 4.47 -6.07
C ASP A 99 -21.56 4.90 -6.87
N ASP A 100 -21.44 5.90 -7.76
CA ASP A 100 -22.53 6.30 -8.64
C ASP A 100 -22.93 5.19 -9.62
N CYS A 101 -21.96 4.49 -10.17
CA CYS A 101 -22.17 3.38 -11.07
C CYS A 101 -22.88 2.22 -10.35
N MET A 102 -22.39 1.83 -9.19
CA MET A 102 -22.95 0.75 -8.38
C MET A 102 -24.40 1.07 -7.94
N ALA A 103 -24.67 2.30 -7.51
CA ALA A 103 -26.02 2.71 -7.19
C ALA A 103 -26.99 2.59 -8.38
N LYS A 104 -26.57 2.99 -9.59
CA LYS A 104 -27.33 2.83 -10.83
C LYS A 104 -27.51 1.37 -11.23
N ALA A 105 -26.55 0.51 -10.91
CA ALA A 105 -26.63 -0.94 -11.11
C ALA A 105 -27.55 -1.65 -10.10
N GLY A 106 -28.11 -0.93 -9.12
CA GLY A 106 -29.05 -1.47 -8.13
C GLY A 106 -28.39 -1.86 -6.80
N PHE A 107 -27.16 -1.39 -6.54
CA PHE A 107 -26.41 -1.66 -5.31
C PHE A 107 -26.08 -0.34 -4.56
N PRO A 108 -27.11 0.38 -4.07
CA PRO A 108 -26.90 1.66 -3.37
C PRO A 108 -26.19 1.52 -2.02
N GLU A 109 -26.07 0.30 -1.49
CA GLU A 109 -25.30 -0.02 -0.28
C GLU A 109 -23.79 -0.09 -0.51
N PHE A 110 -23.33 0.07 -1.75
CA PHE A 110 -21.89 0.14 -2.02
C PHE A 110 -21.24 1.25 -1.18
N THR A 111 -20.17 0.91 -0.51
CA THR A 111 -19.42 1.88 0.30
C THR A 111 -18.11 2.20 -0.39
N PRO A 112 -17.80 3.46 -0.64
CA PRO A 112 -16.49 3.88 -1.13
C PRO A 112 -15.37 3.30 -0.26
N THR A 113 -14.32 2.83 -0.91
CA THR A 113 -13.25 2.11 -0.22
C THR A 113 -12.12 3.03 0.25
N TRP A 114 -12.17 4.29 -0.13
CA TRP A 114 -11.11 5.26 0.11
C TRP A 114 -11.66 6.65 0.45
N ASP A 115 -11.09 7.24 1.50
CA ASP A 115 -11.39 8.60 1.93
C ASP A 115 -10.13 9.49 1.88
N ALA A 116 -9.99 10.28 0.82
CA ALA A 116 -8.86 11.22 0.68
C ALA A 116 -8.91 12.40 1.69
N PHE A 117 -10.02 12.60 2.39
CA PHE A 117 -10.13 13.61 3.45
C PHE A 117 -9.59 13.11 4.80
N ALA A 118 -9.45 11.82 4.97
CA ALA A 118 -8.78 11.29 6.14
C ALA A 118 -7.30 11.69 6.16
N PRO A 119 -6.68 11.81 7.33
CA PRO A 119 -5.27 12.20 7.43
C PRO A 119 -4.38 11.15 6.74
N ALA A 120 -3.28 11.63 6.14
CA ALA A 120 -2.26 10.72 5.62
C ALA A 120 -1.74 9.80 6.74
N PRO A 121 -1.42 8.54 6.43
CA PRO A 121 -0.97 7.59 7.43
C PRO A 121 0.36 8.03 8.06
N ALA A 122 0.52 7.73 9.34
CA ALA A 122 1.79 7.89 10.02
C ALA A 122 2.84 6.91 9.47
N PHE A 123 4.11 7.28 9.53
CA PHE A 123 5.24 6.43 9.09
C PHE A 123 5.22 6.06 7.60
N TYR A 124 4.83 7.03 6.77
CA TYR A 124 4.93 6.91 5.31
C TYR A 124 5.73 8.08 4.74
N SER A 125 6.47 7.80 3.67
CA SER A 125 7.17 8.82 2.91
C SER A 125 6.20 9.71 2.13
N PRO A 126 6.64 10.85 1.57
CA PRO A 126 5.79 11.68 0.73
C PRO A 126 5.25 10.98 -0.54
N SER A 127 5.86 9.88 -0.96
CA SER A 127 5.37 9.03 -2.06
C SER A 127 4.56 7.80 -1.59
N GLY A 128 4.19 7.73 -0.30
CA GLY A 128 3.37 6.64 0.21
C GLY A 128 4.12 5.33 0.48
N ARG A 129 5.45 5.37 0.58
CA ARG A 129 6.25 4.18 0.96
C ARG A 129 6.26 4.04 2.49
N PRO A 130 5.98 2.84 3.04
CA PRO A 130 6.11 2.61 4.47
C PRO A 130 7.54 2.88 4.98
N VAL A 131 7.65 3.53 6.12
CA VAL A 131 8.92 3.89 6.75
C VAL A 131 9.15 3.03 7.98
N PHE A 132 10.24 2.27 7.97
CA PHE A 132 10.69 1.48 9.11
C PHE A 132 11.70 2.27 9.95
N ASN A 133 11.30 2.62 11.17
CA ASN A 133 12.11 3.33 12.14
C ASN A 133 11.79 2.85 13.58
N PRO A 134 12.47 3.30 14.64
CA PRO A 134 12.22 2.82 16.00
C PRO A 134 10.79 3.04 16.52
N GLU A 135 10.11 4.08 16.03
CA GLU A 135 8.72 4.36 16.45
C GLU A 135 7.72 3.45 15.74
N SER A 136 7.84 3.29 14.42
CA SER A 136 7.00 2.36 13.65
C SER A 136 7.21 0.92 14.08
N ALA A 137 8.46 0.50 14.29
CA ALA A 137 8.81 -0.84 14.73
C ALA A 137 8.18 -1.20 16.10
N LYS A 138 8.16 -0.23 17.03
CA LYS A 138 7.55 -0.41 18.36
C LYS A 138 6.03 -0.58 18.30
N LEU A 139 5.36 0.03 17.33
CA LEU A 139 3.90 0.01 17.21
C LEU A 139 3.41 -1.12 16.32
N TYR A 140 4.11 -1.38 15.22
CA TYR A 140 3.63 -2.23 14.14
C TYR A 140 4.58 -3.39 13.79
N GLY A 141 5.68 -3.55 14.51
CA GLY A 141 6.68 -4.56 14.16
C GLY A 141 7.27 -4.25 12.79
N TYR A 142 7.22 -5.23 11.91
CA TYR A 142 7.63 -5.08 10.52
C TYR A 142 6.44 -4.86 9.55
N ARG A 143 5.25 -4.67 10.09
CA ARG A 143 4.04 -4.43 9.30
C ARG A 143 3.87 -2.95 9.01
N ASN A 144 3.08 -2.68 7.99
CA ASN A 144 2.74 -1.31 7.64
C ASN A 144 1.79 -0.72 8.69
N ALA A 145 1.99 0.56 9.02
CA ALA A 145 1.01 1.30 9.78
C ALA A 145 -0.33 1.33 9.03
N PRO A 146 -1.48 1.23 9.72
CA PRO A 146 -2.78 1.36 9.08
C PRO A 146 -2.92 2.70 8.34
N ASP A 147 -3.49 2.66 7.15
CA ASP A 147 -3.83 3.87 6.41
C ASP A 147 -5.30 4.23 6.72
N PRO A 148 -5.56 5.35 7.43
CA PRO A 148 -6.91 5.74 7.79
C PRO A 148 -7.78 6.12 6.58
N ARG A 149 -7.17 6.33 5.42
CA ARG A 149 -7.89 6.60 4.17
C ARG A 149 -8.50 5.33 3.56
N ASN A 150 -7.93 4.17 3.86
CA ASN A 150 -8.49 2.89 3.42
C ASN A 150 -9.65 2.49 4.33
N GLN A 151 -10.86 2.53 3.78
CA GLN A 151 -12.10 2.20 4.50
C GLN A 151 -12.42 0.70 4.49
N ARG A 152 -11.67 -0.12 3.74
CA ARG A 152 -11.83 -1.57 3.73
C ARG A 152 -11.01 -2.24 4.81
N THR A 153 -11.63 -3.18 5.51
CA THR A 153 -10.94 -4.11 6.41
C THR A 153 -10.46 -5.35 5.65
N GLU A 154 -9.58 -6.13 6.27
CA GLU A 154 -9.18 -7.44 5.73
C GLU A 154 -10.39 -8.37 5.55
N ALA A 155 -11.37 -8.31 6.46
CA ALA A 155 -12.60 -9.09 6.36
C ALA A 155 -13.44 -8.68 5.13
N ASP A 156 -13.47 -7.41 4.77
CA ASP A 156 -14.17 -6.93 3.57
C ASP A 156 -13.52 -7.47 2.30
N TYR A 157 -12.19 -7.52 2.24
CA TYR A 157 -11.48 -8.13 1.11
C TYR A 157 -11.77 -9.63 0.98
N GLN A 158 -11.77 -10.36 2.09
CA GLN A 158 -12.09 -11.80 2.08
C GLN A 158 -13.56 -12.08 1.74
N ALA A 159 -14.46 -11.16 2.06
CA ALA A 159 -15.87 -11.30 1.74
C ALA A 159 -16.20 -11.06 0.25
N LEU A 160 -15.33 -10.39 -0.52
CA LEU A 160 -15.59 -10.05 -1.92
C LEU A 160 -15.98 -11.26 -2.77
N ASP A 161 -15.29 -12.39 -2.61
CA ASP A 161 -15.56 -13.62 -3.35
C ASP A 161 -16.90 -14.29 -2.98
N SER A 162 -17.45 -13.93 -1.81
CA SER A 162 -18.73 -14.46 -1.31
C SER A 162 -19.94 -13.61 -1.70
N LEU A 163 -19.72 -12.43 -2.30
CA LEU A 163 -20.79 -11.55 -2.73
C LEU A 163 -21.60 -12.17 -3.90
N PRO A 164 -22.88 -11.81 -4.06
CA PRO A 164 -23.69 -12.28 -5.15
C PRO A 164 -23.02 -12.00 -6.51
N LYS A 165 -23.14 -12.95 -7.44
CA LYS A 165 -22.52 -12.84 -8.78
C LYS A 165 -22.89 -11.53 -9.50
N ALA A 166 -24.16 -11.11 -9.41
CA ALA A 166 -24.63 -9.86 -9.99
C ALA A 166 -23.89 -8.62 -9.41
N TYR A 167 -23.56 -8.66 -8.10
CA TYR A 167 -22.78 -7.60 -7.47
C TYR A 167 -21.34 -7.59 -7.98
N GLN A 168 -20.71 -8.78 -8.10
CA GLN A 168 -19.33 -8.89 -8.61
C GLN A 168 -19.23 -8.43 -10.08
N GLU A 169 -20.23 -8.77 -10.91
CA GLU A 169 -20.32 -8.33 -12.31
C GLU A 169 -20.48 -6.80 -12.38
N ALA A 170 -21.40 -6.22 -11.61
CA ALA A 170 -21.57 -4.77 -11.53
C ALA A 170 -20.29 -4.07 -11.03
N LEU A 171 -19.65 -4.60 -9.99
CA LEU A 171 -18.40 -4.05 -9.47
C LEU A 171 -17.29 -4.07 -10.54
N SER A 172 -17.15 -5.18 -11.26
CA SER A 172 -16.18 -5.30 -12.35
C SER A 172 -16.43 -4.30 -13.47
N GLU A 173 -17.70 -4.10 -13.86
CA GLU A 173 -18.07 -3.11 -14.89
C GLU A 173 -17.83 -1.67 -14.42
N CYS A 174 -18.19 -1.36 -13.16
CA CYS A 174 -18.06 -0.01 -12.60
C CYS A 174 -16.60 0.38 -12.36
N THR A 175 -15.74 -0.55 -11.92
CA THR A 175 -14.33 -0.27 -11.61
C THR A 175 -13.39 -0.39 -12.83
N SER A 176 -13.91 -0.80 -14.00
CA SER A 176 -13.09 -0.99 -15.21
C SER A 176 -12.67 0.31 -15.91
N GLY A 177 -13.30 1.43 -15.58
CA GLY A 177 -13.14 2.70 -16.29
C GLY A 177 -12.50 3.79 -15.44
N GLY A 178 -11.19 3.76 -15.23
CA GLY A 178 -10.48 4.84 -14.54
C GLY A 178 -10.71 6.24 -15.16
N ILE A 179 -10.36 7.30 -14.43
CA ILE A 179 -10.50 8.67 -14.93
C ILE A 179 -9.49 8.94 -16.04
N GLU A 180 -10.00 9.14 -17.23
CA GLU A 180 -9.17 9.48 -18.38
C GLU A 180 -8.79 10.97 -18.34
N VAL A 181 -7.49 11.25 -18.43
CA VAL A 181 -6.96 12.62 -18.49
C VAL A 181 -6.43 12.87 -19.90
N PRO A 182 -7.12 13.65 -20.73
CA PRO A 182 -6.72 13.88 -22.11
C PRO A 182 -5.30 14.46 -22.22
N GLY A 183 -4.53 13.90 -23.15
CA GLY A 183 -3.15 14.32 -23.40
C GLY A 183 -2.12 13.78 -22.40
N VAL A 184 -2.53 12.92 -21.45
CA VAL A 184 -1.62 12.28 -20.50
C VAL A 184 -1.49 10.81 -20.85
N GLY A 185 -0.24 10.34 -20.95
CA GLY A 185 0.06 8.92 -21.18
C GLY A 185 -0.36 8.38 -22.54
N GLU A 186 -0.61 9.22 -23.54
CA GLU A 186 -1.05 8.77 -24.86
C GLU A 186 -0.02 7.86 -25.54
N GLU A 187 1.28 8.19 -25.44
CA GLU A 187 2.35 7.35 -25.98
C GLU A 187 2.43 6.00 -25.24
N GLU A 188 2.19 5.98 -23.93
CA GLU A 188 2.17 4.77 -23.13
C GLU A 188 0.97 3.90 -23.48
N LYS A 189 -0.22 4.49 -23.61
CA LYS A 189 -1.44 3.79 -24.06
C LYS A 189 -1.28 3.18 -25.46
N GLN A 190 -0.69 3.92 -26.39
CA GLN A 190 -0.44 3.42 -27.75
C GLN A 190 0.53 2.24 -27.73
N ARG A 191 1.60 2.34 -26.94
CA ARG A 191 2.58 1.28 -26.77
C ARG A 191 1.97 0.04 -26.14
N ASP A 192 1.18 0.22 -25.06
CA ASP A 192 0.52 -0.89 -24.38
C ASP A 192 -0.50 -1.58 -25.31
N ALA A 193 -1.24 -0.82 -26.10
CA ALA A 193 -2.14 -1.35 -27.12
C ALA A 193 -1.36 -2.17 -28.17
N GLU A 194 -0.21 -1.68 -28.63
CA GLU A 194 0.65 -2.40 -29.58
C GLU A 194 1.24 -3.70 -28.97
N ILE A 195 1.61 -3.68 -27.69
CA ILE A 195 2.04 -4.87 -26.95
C ILE A 195 0.91 -5.88 -26.87
N MET A 196 -0.29 -5.43 -26.46
CA MET A 196 -1.48 -6.29 -26.33
C MET A 196 -1.89 -6.93 -27.67
N GLU A 197 -1.82 -6.19 -28.76
CA GLU A 197 -2.11 -6.69 -30.12
C GLU A 197 -1.11 -7.78 -30.57
N ASN A 198 0.08 -7.81 -30.00
CA ASN A 198 1.16 -8.69 -30.42
C ASN A 198 1.53 -9.76 -29.39
N LEU A 199 0.69 -10.00 -28.36
CA LEU A 199 0.95 -11.03 -27.33
C LEU A 199 1.16 -12.42 -27.91
N ASP A 200 0.46 -12.77 -28.99
CA ASP A 200 0.54 -14.07 -29.67
C ASP A 200 1.70 -14.14 -30.70
N ASN A 201 2.48 -13.06 -30.86
CA ASN A 201 3.62 -12.99 -31.77
C ASN A 201 4.93 -12.75 -30.99
N PRO A 202 5.62 -13.82 -30.53
CA PRO A 202 6.78 -13.70 -29.65
C PRO A 202 7.97 -12.96 -30.30
N GLU A 203 8.14 -13.01 -31.62
CA GLU A 203 9.24 -12.30 -32.30
C GLU A 203 8.97 -10.79 -32.31
N LYS A 204 7.75 -10.39 -32.65
CA LYS A 204 7.37 -8.97 -32.69
C LYS A 204 7.29 -8.39 -31.28
N LEU A 205 6.78 -9.16 -30.32
CA LEU A 205 6.76 -8.77 -28.91
C LEU A 205 8.17 -8.56 -28.36
N ALA A 206 9.11 -9.47 -28.66
CA ALA A 206 10.51 -9.31 -28.25
C ALA A 206 11.13 -8.06 -28.84
N ALA A 207 10.91 -7.77 -30.13
CA ALA A 207 11.39 -6.56 -30.78
C ALA A 207 10.79 -5.27 -30.20
N LEU A 208 9.49 -5.27 -29.84
CA LEU A 208 8.83 -4.16 -29.18
C LEU A 208 9.42 -3.91 -27.78
N LEU A 209 9.65 -4.96 -27.00
CA LEU A 209 10.21 -4.86 -25.66
C LEU A 209 11.68 -4.44 -25.66
N GLU A 210 12.47 -4.90 -26.65
CA GLU A 210 13.90 -4.55 -26.79
C GLU A 210 14.10 -3.09 -27.19
N ASN A 211 13.22 -2.54 -28.03
CA ASN A 211 13.33 -1.17 -28.55
C ASN A 211 12.65 -0.12 -27.65
N GLN A 212 12.12 -0.50 -26.48
CA GLN A 212 11.50 0.47 -25.57
C GLN A 212 12.53 1.40 -24.94
N THR A 213 12.31 2.71 -25.08
CA THR A 213 13.00 3.70 -24.24
C THR A 213 12.45 3.56 -22.82
N PRO A 214 13.31 3.30 -21.81
CA PRO A 214 12.84 3.20 -20.43
C PRO A 214 12.17 4.49 -19.98
N THR A 215 10.94 4.40 -19.48
CA THR A 215 10.25 5.56 -18.88
C THR A 215 10.97 6.04 -17.64
N ILE A 216 10.76 7.30 -17.24
CA ILE A 216 11.30 7.84 -15.97
C ILE A 216 10.91 6.96 -14.77
N HIS A 217 9.68 6.46 -14.73
CA HIS A 217 9.23 5.55 -13.67
C HIS A 217 10.01 4.23 -13.69
N SER A 218 10.25 3.64 -14.87
CA SER A 218 11.03 2.40 -14.98
C SER A 218 12.50 2.59 -14.63
N GLN A 219 13.08 3.75 -14.95
CA GLN A 219 14.43 4.11 -14.57
C GLN A 219 14.52 4.34 -13.06
N LEU A 220 13.55 5.05 -12.46
CA LEU A 220 13.46 5.28 -11.02
C LEU A 220 13.38 3.97 -10.24
N ASN A 221 12.56 3.02 -10.70
CA ASN A 221 12.43 1.71 -10.06
C ASN A 221 13.70 0.84 -10.13
N ARG A 222 14.66 1.20 -10.98
CA ARG A 222 15.96 0.53 -11.08
C ARG A 222 17.05 1.19 -10.26
N LEU A 223 16.77 2.34 -9.65
CA LEU A 223 17.74 2.97 -8.77
C LEU A 223 18.00 2.08 -7.55
N GLN A 224 19.26 1.78 -7.33
CA GLN A 224 19.69 0.97 -6.19
C GLN A 224 20.95 1.57 -5.57
N VAL A 225 20.92 1.72 -4.26
CA VAL A 225 22.11 2.11 -3.50
C VAL A 225 23.14 0.99 -3.55
N ASP A 226 24.37 1.33 -3.92
CA ASP A 226 25.49 0.38 -3.78
C ASP A 226 25.84 0.19 -2.30
N ALA A 227 25.29 -0.86 -1.73
CA ALA A 227 25.53 -1.21 -0.33
C ALA A 227 26.91 -1.88 -0.10
N SER A 228 27.75 -2.04 -1.13
CA SER A 228 29.12 -2.60 -1.03
C SER A 228 30.18 -1.56 -0.68
N THR A 229 29.81 -0.28 -0.56
CA THR A 229 30.75 0.77 -0.14
C THR A 229 31.35 0.46 1.23
N PRO A 230 32.60 0.89 1.52
CA PRO A 230 33.25 0.61 2.80
C PRO A 230 32.41 1.09 4.01
N GLU A 231 31.78 2.25 3.90
CA GLU A 231 30.97 2.86 4.96
C GLU A 231 29.71 2.05 5.26
N LEU A 232 29.00 1.60 4.23
CA LEU A 232 27.79 0.77 4.37
C LEU A 232 28.16 -0.65 4.80
N THR A 233 29.26 -1.21 4.30
CA THR A 233 29.76 -2.52 4.73
C THR A 233 30.11 -2.51 6.23
N ALA A 234 30.79 -1.46 6.72
CA ALA A 234 31.12 -1.33 8.13
C ALA A 234 29.85 -1.16 9.00
N ALA A 235 28.88 -0.35 8.54
CA ALA A 235 27.61 -0.17 9.23
C ALA A 235 26.78 -1.48 9.27
N ALA A 236 26.78 -2.25 8.19
CA ALA A 236 26.11 -3.56 8.12
C ALA A 236 26.75 -4.56 9.09
N ALA A 237 28.09 -4.59 9.20
CA ALA A 237 28.79 -5.44 10.15
C ALA A 237 28.45 -5.09 11.60
N ALA A 238 28.44 -3.79 11.95
CA ALA A 238 28.06 -3.31 13.28
C ALA A 238 26.59 -3.62 13.59
N TRP A 239 25.69 -3.46 12.62
CA TRP A 239 24.29 -3.86 12.76
C TRP A 239 24.15 -5.37 13.03
N ARG A 240 24.87 -6.20 12.29
CA ARG A 240 24.82 -7.66 12.46
C ARG A 240 25.34 -8.10 13.84
N GLU A 241 26.38 -7.45 14.34
CA GLU A 241 26.88 -7.67 15.69
C GLU A 241 25.80 -7.31 16.73
N CYS A 242 25.15 -6.16 16.58
CA CYS A 242 24.03 -5.73 17.43
C CYS A 242 22.87 -6.71 17.42
N MET A 243 22.54 -7.30 16.26
CA MET A 243 21.46 -8.28 16.08
C MET A 243 21.80 -9.68 16.61
N SER A 244 23.08 -10.00 16.81
CA SER A 244 23.54 -11.36 17.16
C SER A 244 22.90 -11.97 18.40
N PRO A 245 22.56 -11.20 19.48
CA PRO A 245 21.90 -11.75 20.67
C PRO A 245 20.51 -12.33 20.43
N LEU A 246 19.88 -12.00 19.28
CA LEU A 246 18.55 -12.55 18.93
C LEU A 246 18.64 -14.00 18.43
N GLY A 247 19.80 -14.51 18.06
CA GLY A 247 20.02 -15.88 17.63
C GLY A 247 19.30 -16.26 16.34
N ILE A 248 19.03 -15.30 15.43
CA ILE A 248 18.38 -15.52 14.14
C ILE A 248 19.34 -16.30 13.24
N ALA A 249 18.99 -17.55 12.91
CA ALA A 249 19.90 -18.50 12.24
C ALA A 249 20.27 -18.06 10.81
N ASP A 250 19.33 -17.47 10.09
CA ASP A 250 19.45 -16.96 8.72
C ASP A 250 19.56 -15.44 8.64
N LEU A 251 20.15 -14.81 9.68
CA LEU A 251 20.35 -13.37 9.72
C LEU A 251 21.20 -12.93 8.51
N PRO A 252 20.69 -12.04 7.64
CA PRO A 252 21.39 -11.61 6.44
C PRO A 252 22.66 -10.80 6.75
N ALA A 253 23.49 -10.59 5.73
CA ALA A 253 24.72 -9.84 5.86
C ALA A 253 24.51 -8.34 6.13
N ARG A 254 23.34 -7.81 5.78
CA ARG A 254 22.96 -6.39 5.94
C ARG A 254 21.49 -6.28 6.32
N PRO A 255 21.04 -5.12 6.86
CA PRO A 255 19.63 -4.86 7.09
C PRO A 255 18.80 -5.09 5.82
N TRP A 256 17.65 -5.73 5.99
CA TRP A 256 16.73 -6.06 4.90
C TRP A 256 15.64 -5.01 4.72
N VAL A 257 15.03 -5.01 3.53
CA VAL A 257 13.81 -4.27 3.24
C VAL A 257 12.64 -5.27 3.25
N PHE A 258 11.68 -5.08 4.16
CA PHE A 258 10.61 -6.06 4.40
C PHE A 258 9.71 -6.32 3.20
N MET A 259 9.58 -5.34 2.32
CA MET A 259 8.75 -5.46 1.11
C MET A 259 9.43 -6.25 -0.02
N ASN A 260 10.74 -6.58 0.13
CA ASN A 260 11.47 -7.33 -0.88
C ASN A 260 11.45 -8.83 -0.55
N PRO A 261 10.68 -9.66 -1.27
CA PRO A 261 10.72 -11.10 -1.08
C PRO A 261 12.15 -11.65 -1.19
N GLY A 262 12.56 -12.45 -0.21
CA GLY A 262 13.87 -13.09 -0.19
C GLY A 262 15.00 -12.30 0.48
N GLU A 263 14.78 -11.07 0.92
CA GLU A 263 15.77 -10.32 1.72
C GLU A 263 15.58 -10.51 3.23
N ALA A 264 14.34 -10.64 3.70
CA ALA A 264 14.04 -10.89 5.11
C ALA A 264 14.37 -12.33 5.52
N PRO A 265 14.77 -12.59 6.79
CA PRO A 265 14.98 -13.94 7.30
C PRO A 265 13.74 -14.81 7.11
N GLU A 266 13.87 -15.91 6.37
CA GLU A 266 12.76 -16.83 6.11
C GLU A 266 12.25 -17.46 7.40
N SER A 267 13.16 -17.73 8.35
CA SER A 267 12.82 -18.24 9.68
C SER A 267 11.82 -17.34 10.42
N LEU A 268 11.98 -16.02 10.34
CA LEU A 268 11.09 -15.05 10.98
C LEU A 268 9.77 -14.90 10.19
N MET A 269 9.85 -14.89 8.86
CA MET A 269 8.67 -14.80 8.00
C MET A 269 7.71 -15.98 8.27
N ASN A 270 8.26 -17.19 8.36
CA ASN A 270 7.49 -18.41 8.64
C ASN A 270 6.98 -18.44 10.10
N GLN A 271 7.80 -18.02 11.06
CA GLN A 271 7.43 -18.00 12.49
C GLN A 271 6.23 -17.10 12.75
N TRP A 272 6.12 -15.97 12.04
CA TRP A 272 5.05 -14.99 12.27
C TRP A 272 3.91 -15.09 11.25
N GLU A 273 3.99 -16.01 10.29
CA GLU A 273 3.08 -16.03 9.15
C GLU A 273 2.93 -14.61 8.57
N TRP A 274 4.09 -13.95 8.39
CA TRP A 274 4.16 -12.51 8.17
C TRP A 274 3.34 -12.06 6.95
N ARG A 275 2.65 -10.95 7.14
CA ARG A 275 1.90 -10.24 6.10
C ARG A 275 2.18 -8.74 6.21
N PRO A 276 2.11 -7.97 5.10
CA PRO A 276 2.32 -6.52 5.14
C PRO A 276 1.34 -5.77 6.04
N THR A 277 0.14 -6.31 6.21
CA THR A 277 -0.96 -5.74 6.99
C THR A 277 -1.31 -6.62 8.18
N GLY A 278 -2.18 -6.12 9.04
CA GLY A 278 -2.65 -6.83 10.23
C GLY A 278 -1.84 -6.50 11.48
N GLN A 279 -2.13 -7.22 12.57
CA GLN A 279 -1.52 -6.95 13.87
C GLN A 279 -0.24 -7.77 14.05
N ALA A 280 0.85 -7.09 14.40
CA ALA A 280 2.11 -7.75 14.73
C ALA A 280 2.02 -8.48 16.09
N SER A 281 2.67 -9.63 16.21
CA SER A 281 2.81 -10.32 17.48
C SER A 281 3.77 -9.58 18.42
N ALA A 282 3.67 -9.84 19.73
CA ALA A 282 4.59 -9.24 20.71
C ALA A 282 6.05 -9.63 20.43
N ASP A 283 6.30 -10.84 19.91
CA ASP A 283 7.63 -11.30 19.55
C ASP A 283 8.15 -10.57 18.28
N GLU A 284 7.31 -10.40 17.26
CA GLU A 284 7.63 -9.60 16.07
C GLU A 284 8.01 -8.16 16.47
N ILE A 285 7.19 -7.50 17.30
CA ILE A 285 7.46 -6.14 17.80
C ILE A 285 8.79 -6.07 18.56
N ARG A 286 9.10 -7.08 19.39
CA ARG A 286 10.36 -7.16 20.13
C ARG A 286 11.56 -7.21 19.19
N VAL A 287 11.51 -8.10 18.20
CA VAL A 287 12.60 -8.27 17.21
C VAL A 287 12.73 -7.04 16.33
N ALA A 288 11.63 -6.50 15.80
CA ALA A 288 11.62 -5.30 14.98
C ALA A 288 12.14 -4.07 15.72
N SER A 289 11.73 -3.89 16.99
CA SER A 289 12.22 -2.78 17.81
C SER A 289 13.74 -2.87 18.06
N HIS A 290 14.26 -4.07 18.27
CA HIS A 290 15.71 -4.28 18.42
C HIS A 290 16.45 -4.02 17.11
N ASP A 291 15.94 -4.54 15.97
CA ASP A 291 16.52 -4.27 14.64
C ASP A 291 16.54 -2.78 14.33
N ALA A 292 15.45 -2.06 14.54
CA ALA A 292 15.39 -0.63 14.29
C ALA A 292 16.43 0.15 15.13
N GLN A 293 16.62 -0.23 16.41
CA GLN A 293 17.67 0.35 17.27
C GLN A 293 19.06 0.00 16.76
N CYS A 294 19.28 -1.24 16.31
CA CYS A 294 20.55 -1.66 15.74
C CYS A 294 20.88 -0.92 14.44
N ARG A 295 19.91 -0.65 13.58
CA ARG A 295 20.09 0.16 12.37
C ARG A 295 20.49 1.60 12.69
N GLU A 296 19.91 2.19 13.73
CA GLU A 296 20.29 3.53 14.17
C GLU A 296 21.68 3.54 14.82
N SER A 297 21.95 2.66 15.78
CA SER A 297 23.22 2.64 16.54
C SER A 297 24.42 2.25 15.69
N SER A 298 24.25 1.43 14.66
CA SER A 298 25.30 1.11 13.68
C SER A 298 25.54 2.25 12.67
N GLY A 299 24.66 3.25 12.62
CA GLY A 299 24.67 4.32 11.62
C GLY A 299 24.24 3.85 10.22
N TRP A 300 23.64 2.66 10.10
CA TRP A 300 23.14 2.15 8.82
C TRP A 300 22.06 3.05 8.23
N SER A 301 20.99 3.36 9.01
CA SER A 301 19.87 4.18 8.55
C SER A 301 20.32 5.53 8.00
N GLU A 302 21.26 6.20 8.68
CA GLU A 302 21.76 7.51 8.25
C GLU A 302 22.54 7.41 6.94
N ARG A 303 23.53 6.51 6.88
CA ARG A 303 24.41 6.37 5.71
C ARG A 303 23.66 5.87 4.48
N PHE A 304 22.71 4.92 4.67
CA PHE A 304 21.91 4.41 3.57
C PHE A 304 20.99 5.49 3.04
N TYR A 305 20.31 6.25 3.92
CA TYR A 305 19.48 7.37 3.52
C TYR A 305 20.26 8.46 2.77
N ASP A 306 21.46 8.80 3.23
CA ASP A 306 22.30 9.80 2.57
C ASP A 306 22.76 9.33 1.18
N ALA A 307 23.10 8.05 1.03
CA ALA A 307 23.45 7.47 -0.26
C ALA A 307 22.24 7.46 -1.22
N GLU A 308 21.07 7.09 -0.72
CA GLU A 308 19.82 7.09 -1.50
C GLU A 308 19.41 8.51 -1.90
N TRP A 309 19.48 9.46 -0.96
CA TRP A 309 19.24 10.88 -1.25
C TRP A 309 20.13 11.40 -2.38
N LYS A 310 21.42 11.11 -2.31
CA LYS A 310 22.37 11.51 -3.34
C LYS A 310 22.02 10.90 -4.70
N LEU A 311 21.74 9.60 -4.75
CA LEU A 311 21.37 8.87 -5.94
C LEU A 311 20.11 9.47 -6.60
N HIS A 312 19.08 9.75 -5.80
CA HIS A 312 17.83 10.36 -6.27
C HIS A 312 18.00 11.82 -6.69
N SER A 313 18.89 12.58 -6.02
CA SER A 313 19.23 13.95 -6.44
C SER A 313 19.94 13.98 -7.79
N GLU A 314 20.88 13.06 -8.02
CA GLU A 314 21.58 12.91 -9.29
C GLU A 314 20.62 12.49 -10.41
N PHE A 315 19.66 11.60 -10.11
CA PHE A 315 18.62 11.20 -11.04
C PHE A 315 17.76 12.39 -11.48
N ILE A 316 17.29 13.22 -10.53
CA ILE A 316 16.54 14.44 -10.83
C ILE A 316 17.35 15.38 -11.74
N ALA A 317 18.62 15.61 -11.41
CA ALA A 317 19.47 16.50 -12.18
C ALA A 317 19.70 16.03 -13.62
N ASN A 318 19.83 14.71 -13.81
CA ASN A 318 20.11 14.10 -15.12
C ASN A 318 18.86 14.01 -16.01
N ASN A 319 17.64 14.07 -15.45
CA ASN A 319 16.37 13.87 -16.16
C ASN A 319 15.44 15.09 -16.04
N LYS A 320 16.00 16.28 -15.92
CA LYS A 320 15.25 17.49 -15.55
C LYS A 320 14.05 17.77 -16.45
N ALA A 321 14.24 17.70 -17.77
CA ALA A 321 13.19 18.05 -18.74
C ALA A 321 12.00 17.06 -18.66
N GLU A 322 12.29 15.76 -18.58
CA GLU A 322 11.27 14.73 -18.49
C GLU A 322 10.52 14.82 -17.15
N ILE A 323 11.23 15.18 -16.08
CA ILE A 323 10.61 15.36 -14.75
C ILE A 323 9.71 16.60 -14.74
N GLU A 324 10.11 17.71 -15.35
CA GLU A 324 9.25 18.90 -15.52
C GLU A 324 7.94 18.53 -16.24
N ASN A 325 8.01 17.73 -17.31
CA ASN A 325 6.83 17.24 -18.01
C ASN A 325 5.91 16.42 -17.08
N ILE A 326 6.47 15.48 -16.28
CA ILE A 326 5.70 14.68 -15.34
C ILE A 326 5.03 15.56 -14.29
N LEU A 327 5.72 16.58 -13.78
CA LEU A 327 5.15 17.51 -12.80
C LEU A 327 3.97 18.31 -13.38
N ASP A 328 4.05 18.70 -14.66
CA ASP A 328 2.93 19.37 -15.33
C ASP A 328 1.77 18.41 -15.60
N GLU A 329 2.05 17.17 -16.00
CA GLU A 329 1.03 16.12 -16.08
C GLU A 329 0.35 15.87 -14.72
N ASN A 330 1.10 15.84 -13.61
CA ASN A 330 0.56 15.65 -12.27
C ASN A 330 -0.41 16.78 -11.88
N LYS A 331 -0.11 18.03 -12.25
CA LYS A 331 -1.04 19.17 -12.08
C LYS A 331 -2.32 18.98 -12.89
N LEU A 332 -2.18 18.51 -14.13
CA LEU A 332 -3.33 18.24 -14.99
C LEU A 332 -4.18 17.09 -14.44
N LYS A 333 -3.57 15.97 -14.05
CA LYS A 333 -4.24 14.84 -13.38
C LYS A 333 -5.02 15.29 -12.16
N ALA A 334 -4.40 16.05 -11.28
CA ALA A 334 -5.06 16.56 -10.07
C ALA A 334 -6.30 17.42 -10.39
N LYS A 335 -6.22 18.28 -11.42
CA LYS A 335 -7.35 19.09 -11.88
C LYS A 335 -8.54 18.22 -12.31
N TYR A 336 -8.28 17.14 -13.05
CA TYR A 336 -9.35 16.24 -13.51
C TYR A 336 -9.96 15.45 -12.34
N TYR A 337 -9.14 14.95 -11.43
CA TYR A 337 -9.61 14.24 -10.25
C TYR A 337 -10.47 15.12 -9.33
N LEU A 338 -10.02 16.35 -9.06
CA LEU A 338 -10.80 17.33 -8.28
C LEU A 338 -12.12 17.68 -8.97
N ALA A 339 -12.12 17.83 -10.30
CA ALA A 339 -13.34 18.11 -11.04
C ALA A 339 -14.35 16.96 -10.95
N ALA A 340 -13.90 15.70 -11.01
CA ALA A 340 -14.74 14.52 -10.84
C ALA A 340 -15.39 14.48 -9.44
N ILE A 341 -14.62 14.75 -8.40
CA ILE A 341 -15.12 14.81 -7.01
C ILE A 341 -16.14 15.95 -6.86
N GLU A 342 -15.85 17.13 -7.42
CA GLU A 342 -16.70 18.33 -7.29
C GLU A 342 -18.04 18.14 -8.02
N GLN A 343 -18.06 17.52 -9.19
CA GLN A 343 -19.29 17.26 -9.93
C GLN A 343 -20.30 16.47 -9.11
N ARG A 344 -19.83 15.53 -8.30
CA ARG A 344 -20.70 14.72 -7.46
C ARG A 344 -21.19 15.47 -6.22
N THR A 345 -20.33 16.21 -5.54
CA THR A 345 -20.75 16.99 -4.35
C THR A 345 -21.84 17.99 -4.67
N ARG A 346 -21.96 18.40 -5.95
CA ARG A 346 -23.02 19.30 -6.45
C ARG A 346 -24.29 18.61 -6.93
N SER A 347 -24.24 17.32 -7.19
CA SER A 347 -25.43 16.54 -7.58
C SER A 347 -26.01 15.89 -6.33
N PRO A 348 -27.11 16.42 -5.74
CA PRO A 348 -27.70 15.77 -4.58
C PRO A 348 -28.17 14.38 -5.00
N GLN A 349 -27.85 13.39 -4.18
CA GLN A 349 -28.44 12.06 -4.32
C GLN A 349 -29.95 12.24 -4.32
N VAL A 350 -30.59 11.90 -5.43
CA VAL A 350 -32.06 11.81 -5.49
C VAL A 350 -32.43 10.61 -4.62
N PRO A 351 -33.28 10.79 -3.59
CA PRO A 351 -33.64 9.75 -2.65
C PRO A 351 -34.45 8.63 -3.33
#